data_e944effbea0d9d32e27568d72cba7b96
#
_entry.id   e944effbea0d9d32e27568d72cba7b96
#
_cell.length_a   1.000
_cell.length_b   1.000
_cell.length_c   1.000
_cell.angle_alpha   90.00
_cell.angle_beta   90.00
_cell.angle_gamma   90.00
#
_symmetry.space_group_name_H-M   'P 1'
#
loop_
_entity.id
_entity.type
_entity.pdbx_description
1 polymer ?
#
loop_
_entity_poly.entity_id
_entity_poly.type
_entity_poly.pdbx_seq_one_letter_code
_entity_poly.pdbx_strand_id
1 'polypeptide(L)'
;MNNIRILQGTYKIRGKDVDLSGMVFPLVEEFKVGAKGGYVTVDGKAVAGFPDRNIKIACNGAADYEDASGAQITKREETDEETIDRLRERFDMLEDMTRATKKGDVRAMIVSGPPGVGKSFGVEKVLGKHDLIAQLGDRPAKYEVVKGAMSAIGLYCKLYKFADKDNVIVFDDCDSVFADELCLNILKAALDSKKTRRIHWNTDSFKLRNEGVPDSFEFKGSAIFITNLKFDKSKGKIREHLMALESRCHYVDLTIDTEREKMLRIKQIVSDGMLSEYKFAEELHQEIIDFIDINKARLRELSLRTVLKVADLAKAFPMKWEAMAENTVMKR
;
A
#
# COMPACT_ATOMS: atom_id res chain seq x y z
N MET A 1 4.71 -33.42 7.25
CA MET A 1 3.33 -32.92 7.23
C MET A 1 2.58 -33.80 6.27
N ASN A 2 1.42 -34.32 6.67
CA ASN A 2 0.60 -35.13 5.79
C ASN A 2 -0.14 -34.19 4.81
N ASN A 3 0.01 -34.45 3.52
CA ASN A 3 -0.78 -33.74 2.52
C ASN A 3 -2.09 -34.48 2.30
N ILE A 4 -3.16 -33.74 2.03
CA ILE A 4 -4.47 -34.29 1.65
C ILE A 4 -4.87 -33.74 0.29
N ARG A 5 -5.58 -34.58 -0.49
CA ARG A 5 -6.25 -34.14 -1.71
C ARG A 5 -7.72 -33.94 -1.40
N ILE A 6 -8.24 -32.80 -1.75
CA ILE A 6 -9.68 -32.50 -1.64
C ILE A 6 -10.40 -33.21 -2.80
N LEU A 7 -11.33 -34.10 -2.48
CA LEU A 7 -12.17 -34.77 -3.48
C LEU A 7 -13.42 -33.96 -3.77
N GLN A 8 -14.00 -33.37 -2.71
CA GLN A 8 -15.13 -32.45 -2.81
C GLN A 8 -15.06 -31.43 -1.69
N GLY A 9 -14.97 -30.14 -2.04
CA GLY A 9 -14.91 -29.09 -1.03
C GLY A 9 -14.85 -27.71 -1.63
N THR A 10 -15.38 -26.73 -0.89
CA THR A 10 -15.41 -25.33 -1.32
C THR A 10 -14.75 -24.43 -0.28
N TYR A 11 -14.15 -23.35 -0.76
CA TYR A 11 -13.66 -22.28 0.09
C TYR A 11 -14.09 -20.93 -0.45
N LYS A 12 -14.50 -20.04 0.44
CA LYS A 12 -14.98 -18.72 0.05
C LYS A 12 -13.81 -17.74 -0.12
N ILE A 13 -13.52 -17.40 -1.37
CA ILE A 13 -12.53 -16.38 -1.73
C ILE A 13 -13.29 -15.10 -2.11
N ARG A 14 -13.08 -14.02 -1.37
CA ARG A 14 -13.74 -12.71 -1.62
C ARG A 14 -15.25 -12.79 -1.84
N GLY A 15 -15.91 -13.60 -1.02
CA GLY A 15 -17.38 -13.76 -1.08
C GLY A 15 -17.88 -14.73 -2.15
N LYS A 16 -17.05 -15.22 -3.06
CA LYS A 16 -17.37 -16.24 -4.07
C LYS A 16 -16.95 -17.62 -3.57
N ASP A 17 -17.80 -18.61 -3.68
CA ASP A 17 -17.46 -20.01 -3.39
C ASP A 17 -16.64 -20.56 -4.56
N VAL A 18 -15.45 -21.05 -4.24
CA VAL A 18 -14.51 -21.67 -5.20
C VAL A 18 -14.42 -23.16 -4.90
N ASP A 19 -14.65 -23.99 -5.90
CA ASP A 19 -14.46 -25.43 -5.83
C ASP A 19 -12.96 -25.75 -5.77
N LEU A 20 -12.56 -26.55 -4.78
CA LEU A 20 -11.18 -26.96 -4.56
C LEU A 20 -10.94 -28.44 -4.88
N SER A 21 -11.86 -29.09 -5.54
CA SER A 21 -11.75 -30.52 -5.90
C SER A 21 -10.48 -30.78 -6.72
N GLY A 22 -9.76 -31.83 -6.34
CA GLY A 22 -8.48 -32.21 -6.94
C GLY A 22 -7.24 -31.51 -6.38
N MET A 23 -7.40 -30.43 -5.60
CA MET A 23 -6.28 -29.67 -5.02
C MET A 23 -5.65 -30.40 -3.82
N VAL A 24 -4.33 -30.25 -3.69
CA VAL A 24 -3.54 -30.86 -2.62
C VAL A 24 -3.03 -29.76 -1.66
N PHE A 25 -3.32 -29.93 -0.38
CA PHE A 25 -2.93 -29.02 0.70
C PHE A 25 -2.23 -29.78 1.84
N PRO A 26 -1.33 -29.13 2.61
CA PRO A 26 -0.90 -29.65 3.88
C PRO A 26 -2.05 -29.66 4.89
N LEU A 27 -2.32 -30.82 5.50
CA LEU A 27 -3.34 -30.97 6.55
C LEU A 27 -2.86 -30.32 7.84
N VAL A 28 -3.72 -29.54 8.46
CA VAL A 28 -3.51 -28.95 9.79
C VAL A 28 -4.40 -29.63 10.84
N GLU A 29 -5.69 -29.78 10.54
CA GLU A 29 -6.64 -30.48 11.41
C GLU A 29 -7.60 -31.28 10.52
N GLU A 30 -7.92 -32.51 10.97
CA GLU A 30 -8.88 -33.38 10.34
C GLU A 30 -10.31 -32.81 10.36
N PHE A 31 -11.21 -33.51 9.68
CA PHE A 31 -12.62 -33.10 9.56
C PHE A 31 -13.26 -32.81 10.93
N LYS A 32 -13.92 -31.68 11.00
CA LYS A 32 -14.70 -31.22 12.16
C LYS A 32 -16.05 -30.66 11.71
N VAL A 33 -17.05 -30.79 12.56
CA VAL A 33 -18.35 -30.13 12.36
C VAL A 33 -18.41 -28.88 13.21
N GLY A 34 -18.65 -27.74 12.57
CA GLY A 34 -18.83 -26.44 13.20
C GLY A 34 -20.25 -25.90 13.04
N ALA A 35 -20.52 -24.73 13.57
CA ALA A 35 -21.84 -24.08 13.54
C ALA A 35 -22.37 -23.83 12.09
N LYS A 36 -21.48 -23.77 11.08
CA LYS A 36 -21.83 -23.50 9.68
C LYS A 36 -21.70 -24.74 8.77
N GLY A 37 -21.51 -25.92 9.33
CA GLY A 37 -21.31 -27.18 8.60
C GLY A 37 -19.97 -27.83 8.85
N GLY A 38 -19.67 -28.91 8.11
CA GLY A 38 -18.41 -29.63 8.20
C GLY A 38 -17.28 -28.90 7.47
N TYR A 39 -16.05 -29.10 7.94
CA TYR A 39 -14.86 -28.55 7.32
C TYR A 39 -13.61 -29.32 7.70
N VAL A 40 -12.60 -29.24 6.83
CA VAL A 40 -11.21 -29.65 7.10
C VAL A 40 -10.33 -28.40 7.18
N THR A 41 -9.34 -28.38 8.08
CA THR A 41 -8.42 -27.24 8.21
C THR A 41 -7.10 -27.57 7.53
N VAL A 42 -6.67 -26.73 6.62
CA VAL A 42 -5.43 -26.87 5.85
C VAL A 42 -4.58 -25.60 5.90
N ASP A 43 -3.29 -25.74 5.57
CA ASP A 43 -2.38 -24.60 5.48
C ASP A 43 -2.58 -23.88 4.14
N GLY A 44 -3.24 -22.75 4.17
CA GLY A 44 -3.47 -21.90 2.98
C GLY A 44 -2.20 -21.23 2.47
N LYS A 45 -1.22 -20.95 3.36
CA LYS A 45 0.06 -20.33 2.99
C LYS A 45 0.85 -21.15 1.99
N ALA A 46 0.71 -22.48 2.04
CA ALA A 46 1.42 -23.40 1.17
C ALA A 46 0.95 -23.33 -0.29
N VAL A 47 -0.25 -22.76 -0.55
CA VAL A 47 -0.85 -22.71 -1.88
C VAL A 47 -1.06 -21.27 -2.32
N ALA A 48 -0.45 -20.86 -3.41
CA ALA A 48 -0.62 -19.53 -3.97
C ALA A 48 -2.10 -19.21 -4.23
N GLY A 49 -2.50 -17.95 -4.03
CA GLY A 49 -3.89 -17.53 -4.20
C GLY A 49 -4.80 -17.80 -3.00
N PHE A 50 -4.26 -18.31 -1.89
CA PHE A 50 -4.97 -18.49 -0.63
C PHE A 50 -4.37 -17.58 0.47
N PRO A 51 -5.16 -17.27 1.53
CA PRO A 51 -4.66 -16.47 2.65
C PRO A 51 -3.43 -17.11 3.31
N ASP A 52 -2.48 -16.27 3.74
CA ASP A 52 -1.26 -16.68 4.47
C ASP A 52 -1.58 -17.11 5.92
N ARG A 53 -2.49 -18.07 6.04
CA ARG A 53 -2.96 -18.64 7.31
C ARG A 53 -3.66 -19.98 7.10
N ASN A 54 -4.00 -20.66 8.18
CA ASN A 54 -4.86 -21.84 8.12
C ASN A 54 -6.24 -21.45 7.60
N ILE A 55 -6.76 -22.21 6.63
CA ILE A 55 -8.08 -22.02 6.03
C ILE A 55 -8.97 -23.23 6.32
N LYS A 56 -10.27 -23.01 6.39
CA LYS A 56 -11.28 -24.06 6.58
C LYS A 56 -11.98 -24.30 5.27
N ILE A 57 -11.77 -25.47 4.68
CA ILE A 57 -12.43 -25.91 3.46
C ILE A 57 -13.75 -26.58 3.87
N ALA A 58 -14.87 -26.08 3.37
CA ALA A 58 -16.18 -26.66 3.62
C ALA A 58 -16.32 -28.01 2.90
N CYS A 59 -16.69 -29.05 3.63
CA CYS A 59 -16.92 -30.39 3.14
C CYS A 59 -17.98 -31.10 4.00
N ASN A 60 -18.57 -32.18 3.50
CA ASN A 60 -19.68 -32.86 4.18
C ASN A 60 -19.20 -33.97 5.11
N GLY A 61 -18.00 -34.52 4.88
CA GLY A 61 -17.47 -35.59 5.68
C GLY A 61 -15.98 -35.86 5.45
N ALA A 62 -15.41 -36.78 6.22
CA ALA A 62 -14.03 -37.23 6.05
C ALA A 62 -13.80 -37.95 4.71
N ALA A 63 -14.83 -38.39 4.03
CA ALA A 63 -14.75 -39.01 2.71
C ALA A 63 -14.51 -37.98 1.58
N ASP A 64 -14.66 -36.69 1.86
CA ASP A 64 -14.48 -35.63 0.88
C ASP A 64 -13.01 -35.23 0.67
N TYR A 65 -12.09 -35.87 1.36
CA TYR A 65 -10.64 -35.75 1.14
C TYR A 65 -9.94 -37.09 1.38
N GLU A 66 -8.80 -37.28 0.76
CA GLU A 66 -7.97 -38.48 0.89
C GLU A 66 -6.54 -38.11 1.30
N ASP A 67 -5.84 -39.08 1.90
CA ASP A 67 -4.40 -38.94 2.18
C ASP A 67 -3.63 -38.88 0.84
N ALA A 68 -2.85 -37.83 0.70
CA ALA A 68 -2.00 -37.58 -0.46
C ALA A 68 -0.54 -37.40 -0.04
N SER A 69 -0.12 -38.10 1.02
CA SER A 69 1.25 -38.06 1.54
C SER A 69 2.25 -38.40 0.41
N GLY A 70 3.11 -37.43 0.08
CA GLY A 70 4.06 -37.54 -1.04
C GLY A 70 3.58 -36.88 -2.35
N ALA A 71 2.33 -36.48 -2.49
CA ALA A 71 1.90 -35.67 -3.61
C ALA A 71 2.43 -34.25 -3.52
N GLN A 72 2.76 -33.66 -4.67
CA GLN A 72 3.13 -32.23 -4.71
C GLN A 72 1.92 -31.37 -4.37
N ILE A 73 2.18 -30.33 -3.56
CA ILE A 73 1.19 -29.30 -3.25
C ILE A 73 0.75 -28.63 -4.55
N THR A 74 -0.55 -28.49 -4.75
CA THR A 74 -1.10 -27.86 -5.94
C THR A 74 -0.75 -26.38 -5.96
N LYS A 75 -0.12 -25.92 -7.02
CA LYS A 75 0.07 -24.51 -7.27
C LYS A 75 -1.17 -23.98 -7.99
N ARG A 76 -1.99 -23.20 -7.31
CA ARG A 76 -3.07 -22.45 -7.93
C ARG A 76 -2.55 -21.08 -8.33
N GLU A 77 -2.70 -20.73 -9.59
CA GLU A 77 -2.49 -19.35 -10.03
C GLU A 77 -3.81 -18.58 -9.89
N GLU A 78 -3.73 -17.39 -9.29
CA GLU A 78 -4.87 -16.47 -9.28
C GLU A 78 -5.23 -16.09 -10.71
N THR A 79 -6.53 -15.99 -10.99
CA THR A 79 -6.99 -15.39 -12.24
C THR A 79 -6.68 -13.90 -12.28
N ASP A 80 -6.74 -13.28 -13.46
CA ASP A 80 -6.53 -11.84 -13.58
C ASP A 80 -7.58 -11.04 -12.81
N GLU A 81 -8.84 -11.49 -12.82
CA GLU A 81 -9.93 -10.88 -12.05
C GLU A 81 -9.66 -10.96 -10.53
N GLU A 82 -9.28 -12.12 -10.03
CA GLU A 82 -8.94 -12.29 -8.61
C GLU A 82 -7.76 -11.41 -8.18
N THR A 83 -6.77 -11.30 -9.05
CA THR A 83 -5.60 -10.44 -8.83
C THR A 83 -6.01 -8.95 -8.80
N ILE A 84 -6.84 -8.51 -9.75
CA ILE A 84 -7.38 -7.15 -9.80
C ILE A 84 -8.18 -6.85 -8.53
N ASP A 85 -9.09 -7.75 -8.13
CA ASP A 85 -9.90 -7.57 -6.92
C ASP A 85 -9.03 -7.50 -5.66
N ARG A 86 -8.00 -8.35 -5.54
CA ARG A 86 -7.04 -8.30 -4.44
C ARG A 86 -6.26 -6.98 -4.38
N LEU A 87 -5.83 -6.49 -5.54
CA LEU A 87 -5.15 -5.20 -5.63
C LEU A 87 -6.10 -4.06 -5.26
N ARG A 88 -7.35 -4.09 -5.75
CA ARG A 88 -8.37 -3.08 -5.41
C ARG A 88 -8.61 -3.03 -3.90
N GLU A 89 -8.86 -4.18 -3.25
CA GLU A 89 -9.05 -4.27 -1.80
C GLU A 89 -7.90 -3.64 -0.99
N ARG A 90 -6.64 -3.83 -1.41
CA ARG A 90 -5.48 -3.22 -0.73
C ARG A 90 -5.49 -1.70 -0.84
N PHE A 91 -5.86 -1.14 -1.99
CA PHE A 91 -5.94 0.31 -2.17
C PHE A 91 -7.18 0.91 -1.50
N ASP A 92 -8.30 0.20 -1.46
CA ASP A 92 -9.47 0.58 -0.68
C ASP A 92 -9.13 0.61 0.82
N MET A 93 -8.39 -0.37 1.32
CA MET A 93 -7.86 -0.37 2.68
C MET A 93 -6.96 0.85 2.95
N LEU A 94 -6.09 1.25 1.99
CA LEU A 94 -5.30 2.48 2.12
C LEU A 94 -6.21 3.70 2.27
N GLU A 95 -7.26 3.82 1.45
CA GLU A 95 -8.20 4.94 1.56
C GLU A 95 -8.94 4.93 2.90
N ASP A 96 -9.40 3.76 3.39
CA ASP A 96 -10.08 3.63 4.67
C ASP A 96 -9.15 3.97 5.85
N MET A 97 -7.92 3.48 5.83
CA MET A 97 -6.90 3.81 6.83
C MET A 97 -6.57 5.31 6.80
N THR A 98 -6.53 5.93 5.62
CA THR A 98 -6.35 7.39 5.50
C THR A 98 -7.52 8.15 6.10
N ARG A 99 -8.77 7.70 5.89
CA ARG A 99 -9.97 8.28 6.52
C ARG A 99 -9.92 8.16 8.05
N ALA A 100 -9.50 7.01 8.58
CA ALA A 100 -9.35 6.79 10.02
C ALA A 100 -8.22 7.66 10.61
N THR A 101 -7.10 7.81 9.89
CA THR A 101 -5.99 8.69 10.31
C THR A 101 -6.43 10.15 10.37
N LYS A 102 -7.21 10.58 9.40
CA LYS A 102 -7.76 11.94 9.35
C LYS A 102 -8.72 12.25 10.49
N LYS A 103 -9.51 11.28 10.96
CA LYS A 103 -10.40 11.41 12.11
C LYS A 103 -9.66 11.33 13.46
N GLY A 104 -8.36 11.01 13.44
CA GLY A 104 -7.57 10.79 14.64
C GLY A 104 -7.81 9.45 15.33
N ASP A 105 -8.59 8.55 14.72
CA ASP A 105 -8.80 7.18 15.20
C ASP A 105 -7.52 6.34 15.06
N VAL A 106 -6.75 6.62 14.00
CA VAL A 106 -5.42 6.08 13.74
C VAL A 106 -4.40 7.20 13.88
N ARG A 107 -3.46 7.06 14.82
CA ARG A 107 -2.45 8.10 15.12
C ARG A 107 -1.39 8.22 14.05
N ALA A 108 -0.97 7.09 13.50
CA ALA A 108 0.02 7.04 12.44
C ALA A 108 -0.09 5.78 11.60
N MET A 109 0.26 5.91 10.32
CA MET A 109 0.44 4.76 9.43
C MET A 109 1.67 4.93 8.53
N ILE A 110 2.25 3.80 8.17
CA ILE A 110 3.30 3.68 7.17
C ILE A 110 2.70 3.00 5.95
N VAL A 111 2.87 3.62 4.78
CA VAL A 111 2.44 3.09 3.48
C VAL A 111 3.69 2.73 2.70
N SER A 112 3.97 1.44 2.57
CA SER A 112 5.12 0.93 1.83
C SER A 112 4.69 0.27 0.53
N GLY A 113 5.57 0.30 -0.47
CA GLY A 113 5.35 -0.34 -1.77
C GLY A 113 6.25 0.24 -2.86
N PRO A 114 6.32 -0.38 -4.03
CA PRO A 114 7.17 0.08 -5.11
C PRO A 114 6.76 1.47 -5.61
N PRO A 115 7.69 2.21 -6.24
CA PRO A 115 7.36 3.51 -6.84
C PRO A 115 6.31 3.37 -7.95
N GLY A 116 5.52 4.43 -8.14
CA GLY A 116 4.58 4.53 -9.25
C GLY A 116 3.37 3.59 -9.22
N VAL A 117 2.99 3.03 -8.05
CA VAL A 117 1.78 2.18 -7.89
C VAL A 117 0.53 2.96 -7.44
N GLY A 118 0.68 4.26 -7.14
CA GLY A 118 -0.45 5.11 -6.73
C GLY A 118 -0.58 5.37 -5.23
N LYS A 119 0.46 5.12 -4.41
CA LYS A 119 0.44 5.36 -2.95
C LYS A 119 0.04 6.78 -2.58
N SER A 120 0.82 7.76 -3.04
CA SER A 120 0.60 9.19 -2.76
C SER A 120 -0.75 9.66 -3.28
N PHE A 121 -1.12 9.23 -4.50
CA PHE A 121 -2.42 9.55 -5.09
C PHE A 121 -3.58 9.06 -4.22
N GLY A 122 -3.55 7.82 -3.73
CA GLY A 122 -4.60 7.26 -2.86
C GLY A 122 -4.77 8.04 -1.56
N VAL A 123 -3.67 8.47 -0.94
CA VAL A 123 -3.68 9.30 0.27
C VAL A 123 -4.20 10.71 -0.03
N GLU A 124 -3.63 11.38 -1.03
CA GLU A 124 -4.00 12.76 -1.40
C GLU A 124 -5.45 12.86 -1.87
N LYS A 125 -5.99 11.87 -2.59
CA LYS A 125 -7.40 11.79 -3.00
C LYS A 125 -8.37 11.85 -1.81
N VAL A 126 -8.02 11.18 -0.71
CA VAL A 126 -8.86 11.17 0.51
C VAL A 126 -8.71 12.46 1.29
N LEU A 127 -7.50 12.98 1.42
CA LEU A 127 -7.23 14.19 2.18
C LEU A 127 -7.74 15.44 1.42
N GLY A 128 -7.54 15.52 0.10
CA GLY A 128 -7.91 16.66 -0.73
C GLY A 128 -9.41 16.93 -0.78
N LYS A 129 -10.26 15.90 -0.76
CA LYS A 129 -11.72 16.07 -0.67
C LYS A 129 -12.18 16.85 0.55
N HIS A 130 -11.35 16.92 1.60
CA HIS A 130 -11.65 17.64 2.83
C HIS A 130 -11.19 19.10 2.79
N ASP A 131 -10.11 19.36 2.08
CA ASP A 131 -9.51 20.69 2.05
C ASP A 131 -10.32 21.66 1.19
N LEU A 132 -11.07 21.16 0.22
CA LEU A 132 -12.01 21.96 -0.58
C LEU A 132 -13.00 22.74 0.31
N ILE A 133 -13.51 22.11 1.38
CA ILE A 133 -14.44 22.75 2.32
C ILE A 133 -13.69 23.76 3.21
N ALA A 134 -12.44 23.47 3.58
CA ALA A 134 -11.60 24.37 4.36
C ALA A 134 -11.19 25.60 3.53
N GLN A 135 -10.80 25.41 2.28
CA GLN A 135 -10.42 26.47 1.33
C GLN A 135 -11.60 27.41 1.03
N LEU A 136 -12.82 26.89 0.90
CA LEU A 136 -14.03 27.70 0.71
C LEU A 136 -14.40 28.53 1.94
N GLY A 137 -13.91 28.16 3.13
CA GLY A 137 -14.21 28.81 4.40
C GLY A 137 -13.08 29.68 4.97
N ASP A 138 -12.01 29.94 4.21
CA ASP A 138 -10.81 30.68 4.66
C ASP A 138 -10.19 30.11 5.97
N ARG A 139 -10.24 28.76 6.11
CA ARG A 139 -9.72 28.05 7.28
C ARG A 139 -8.32 27.50 6.99
N PRO A 140 -7.43 27.41 7.99
CA PRO A 140 -6.10 26.82 7.80
C PRO A 140 -6.22 25.37 7.32
N ALA A 141 -5.31 24.98 6.42
CA ALA A 141 -5.22 23.63 5.89
C ALA A 141 -5.08 22.59 7.02
N LYS A 142 -5.89 21.54 6.96
CA LYS A 142 -5.90 20.46 7.94
C LYS A 142 -4.86 19.38 7.64
N TYR A 143 -4.24 19.41 6.48
CA TYR A 143 -3.14 18.50 6.12
C TYR A 143 -2.09 19.21 5.27
N GLU A 144 -0.90 18.64 5.28
CA GLU A 144 0.19 19.03 4.37
C GLU A 144 0.94 17.78 3.92
N VAL A 145 1.28 17.72 2.64
CA VAL A 145 2.17 16.69 2.09
C VAL A 145 3.55 17.29 1.95
N VAL A 146 4.49 16.74 2.70
CA VAL A 146 5.90 17.15 2.68
C VAL A 146 6.69 16.14 1.87
N LYS A 147 7.47 16.61 0.89
CA LYS A 147 8.31 15.79 0.02
C LYS A 147 9.77 16.22 0.12
N GLY A 148 10.70 15.27 0.00
CA GLY A 148 12.13 15.52 -0.02
C GLY A 148 12.82 15.45 1.33
N ALA A 149 14.00 16.09 1.43
CA ALA A 149 14.85 16.02 2.62
C ALA A 149 14.37 16.96 3.72
N MET A 150 14.49 16.51 4.96
CA MET A 150 14.10 17.28 6.14
C MET A 150 15.13 17.11 7.26
N SER A 151 15.47 18.22 7.93
CA SER A 151 16.27 18.21 9.15
C SER A 151 15.38 17.98 10.39
N ALA A 152 15.98 17.57 11.50
CA ALA A 152 15.27 17.37 12.77
C ALA A 152 14.50 18.62 13.24
N ILE A 153 15.09 19.80 13.07
CA ILE A 153 14.42 21.06 13.41
C ILE A 153 13.24 21.37 12.46
N GLY A 154 13.39 21.04 11.18
CA GLY A 154 12.30 21.13 10.21
C GLY A 154 11.15 20.19 10.55
N LEU A 155 11.46 18.95 10.93
CA LEU A 155 10.49 17.97 11.40
C LEU A 155 9.73 18.49 12.65
N TYR A 156 10.46 19.01 13.63
CA TYR A 156 9.88 19.55 14.86
C TYR A 156 8.88 20.70 14.55
N CYS A 157 9.27 21.65 13.71
CA CYS A 157 8.41 22.77 13.29
C CYS A 157 7.16 22.27 12.54
N LYS A 158 7.33 21.28 11.65
CA LYS A 158 6.18 20.69 10.91
C LYS A 158 5.21 19.96 11.84
N LEU A 159 5.72 19.18 12.79
CA LEU A 159 4.87 18.53 13.79
C LEU A 159 4.13 19.56 14.67
N TYR A 160 4.78 20.67 15.04
CA TYR A 160 4.13 21.74 15.78
C TYR A 160 2.99 22.37 14.98
N LYS A 161 3.23 22.71 13.70
CA LYS A 161 2.21 23.31 12.82
C LYS A 161 0.95 22.44 12.69
N PHE A 162 1.12 21.11 12.74
CA PHE A 162 0.02 20.13 12.63
C PHE A 162 -0.25 19.40 13.95
N ALA A 163 0.06 20.04 15.08
CA ALA A 163 -0.09 19.42 16.40
C ALA A 163 -1.54 19.26 16.86
N ASP A 164 -2.47 20.04 16.34
CA ASP A 164 -3.86 20.01 16.76
C ASP A 164 -4.57 18.73 16.29
N LYS A 165 -5.64 18.40 17.02
CA LYS A 165 -6.52 17.29 16.68
C LYS A 165 -7.10 17.46 15.26
N ASP A 166 -7.27 16.34 14.56
CA ASP A 166 -7.79 16.26 13.20
C ASP A 166 -6.89 16.90 12.13
N ASN A 167 -5.66 17.27 12.50
CA ASN A 167 -4.62 17.65 11.54
C ASN A 167 -3.80 16.41 11.14
N VAL A 168 -3.37 16.37 9.88
CA VAL A 168 -2.56 15.27 9.33
C VAL A 168 -1.32 15.82 8.65
N ILE A 169 -0.15 15.31 9.03
CA ILE A 169 1.09 15.54 8.30
C ILE A 169 1.47 14.29 7.50
N VAL A 170 1.71 14.45 6.21
CA VAL A 170 2.11 13.38 5.30
C VAL A 170 3.57 13.58 4.92
N PHE A 171 4.40 12.59 5.18
CA PHE A 171 5.80 12.53 4.76
C PHE A 171 5.90 11.59 3.55
N ASP A 172 6.05 12.15 2.35
CA ASP A 172 6.08 11.41 1.10
C ASP A 172 7.53 11.39 0.55
N ASP A 173 8.12 10.21 0.50
CA ASP A 173 9.54 9.99 0.12
C ASP A 173 10.53 10.84 0.97
N CYS A 174 10.19 11.08 2.25
CA CYS A 174 11.05 11.78 3.22
C CYS A 174 11.93 10.81 4.01
N ASP A 175 12.53 9.83 3.36
CA ASP A 175 13.25 8.72 4.02
C ASP A 175 14.45 9.16 4.87
N SER A 176 14.96 10.38 4.67
CA SER A 176 15.99 10.98 5.51
C SER A 176 15.61 11.06 6.99
N VAL A 177 14.30 11.21 7.33
CA VAL A 177 13.83 11.25 8.72
C VAL A 177 13.99 9.91 9.44
N PHE A 178 14.06 8.81 8.70
CA PHE A 178 14.28 7.48 9.28
C PHE A 178 15.77 7.17 9.51
N ALA A 179 16.66 7.84 8.79
CA ALA A 179 18.11 7.66 8.90
C ALA A 179 18.72 8.53 10.01
N ASP A 180 18.08 9.64 10.36
CA ASP A 180 18.56 10.59 11.37
C ASP A 180 18.05 10.22 12.77
N GLU A 181 18.97 10.06 13.73
CA GLU A 181 18.65 9.64 15.09
C GLU A 181 17.83 10.69 15.86
N LEU A 182 18.08 11.97 15.60
CA LEU A 182 17.35 13.07 16.21
C LEU A 182 15.90 13.10 15.71
N CYS A 183 15.71 12.98 14.38
CA CYS A 183 14.39 12.84 13.77
C CYS A 183 13.64 11.64 14.35
N LEU A 184 14.32 10.48 14.47
CA LEU A 184 13.72 9.28 15.03
C LEU A 184 13.23 9.47 16.48
N ASN A 185 14.02 10.15 17.32
CA ASN A 185 13.65 10.41 18.71
C ASN A 185 12.44 11.36 18.80
N ILE A 186 12.37 12.36 17.94
CA ILE A 186 11.19 13.24 17.81
C ILE A 186 9.97 12.44 17.37
N LEU A 187 10.10 11.56 16.36
CA LEU A 187 9.02 10.71 15.88
C LEU A 187 8.55 9.73 16.94
N LYS A 188 9.45 9.09 17.70
CA LYS A 188 9.09 8.20 18.81
C LYS A 188 8.22 8.92 19.87
N ALA A 189 8.53 10.19 20.18
CA ALA A 189 7.73 11.00 21.10
C ALA A 189 6.37 11.40 20.50
N ALA A 190 6.35 11.79 19.20
CA ALA A 190 5.13 12.16 18.50
C ALA A 190 4.15 11.00 18.34
N LEU A 191 4.66 9.76 18.21
CA LEU A 191 3.90 8.55 17.89
C LEU A 191 3.74 7.61 19.10
N ASP A 192 4.09 8.07 20.29
CA ASP A 192 3.96 7.27 21.52
C ASP A 192 2.51 6.77 21.70
N SER A 193 2.37 5.56 22.22
CA SER A 193 1.08 4.95 22.52
C SER A 193 0.35 5.60 23.72
N LYS A 194 1.04 6.41 24.54
CA LYS A 194 0.48 7.12 25.67
C LYS A 194 -0.66 8.06 25.26
N LYS A 195 -1.54 8.38 26.22
CA LYS A 195 -2.65 9.29 26.02
C LYS A 195 -2.18 10.71 25.67
N THR A 196 -1.12 11.18 26.33
CA THR A 196 -0.51 12.49 26.10
C THR A 196 0.83 12.31 25.39
N ARG A 197 0.96 12.85 24.19
CA ARG A 197 2.18 12.78 23.36
C ARG A 197 2.85 14.13 23.37
N ARG A 198 3.83 14.32 24.26
CA ARG A 198 4.56 15.57 24.41
C ARG A 198 5.95 15.45 23.78
N ILE A 199 6.26 16.36 22.89
CA ILE A 199 7.55 16.45 22.22
C ILE A 199 8.33 17.59 22.86
N HIS A 200 9.63 17.39 23.10
CA HIS A 200 10.52 18.38 23.70
C HIS A 200 11.69 18.62 22.77
N TRP A 201 12.11 19.89 22.68
CA TRP A 201 13.37 20.31 22.10
C TRP A 201 14.23 20.90 23.20
N ASN A 202 15.20 20.11 23.69
CA ASN A 202 15.93 20.42 24.93
C ASN A 202 17.25 21.22 24.69
N THR A 203 17.38 21.81 23.49
CA THR A 203 18.56 22.63 23.15
C THR A 203 18.12 24.01 22.67
N ASP A 204 18.95 25.03 22.95
CA ASP A 204 18.68 26.38 22.45
C ASP A 204 18.64 26.41 20.91
N SER A 205 17.63 27.04 20.34
CA SER A 205 17.45 27.15 18.90
C SER A 205 16.94 28.52 18.49
N PHE A 206 17.81 29.31 17.86
CA PHE A 206 17.44 30.59 17.28
C PHE A 206 16.31 30.46 16.24
N LYS A 207 16.31 29.37 15.45
CA LYS A 207 15.29 29.11 14.45
C LYS A 207 13.89 28.90 15.07
N LEU A 208 13.79 28.11 16.14
CA LEU A 208 12.50 27.89 16.82
C LEU A 208 11.95 29.18 17.40
N ARG A 209 12.80 30.01 18.01
CA ARG A 209 12.39 31.33 18.54
C ARG A 209 11.87 32.25 17.44
N ASN A 210 12.55 32.31 16.31
CA ASN A 210 12.14 33.16 15.19
C ASN A 210 10.81 32.71 14.55
N GLU A 211 10.56 31.41 14.51
CA GLU A 211 9.31 30.85 13.99
C GLU A 211 8.20 30.80 15.06
N GLY A 212 8.45 31.25 16.28
CA GLY A 212 7.48 31.21 17.37
C GLY A 212 7.10 29.79 17.81
N VAL A 213 7.99 28.82 17.60
CA VAL A 213 7.78 27.41 17.97
C VAL A 213 8.29 27.19 19.40
N PRO A 214 7.46 26.71 20.34
CA PRO A 214 7.87 26.50 21.73
C PRO A 214 8.83 25.31 21.87
N ASP A 215 9.59 25.29 22.96
CA ASP A 215 10.53 24.18 23.25
C ASP A 215 9.82 22.86 23.60
N SER A 216 8.53 22.90 23.88
CA SER A 216 7.72 21.69 24.03
C SER A 216 6.26 21.93 23.68
N PHE A 217 5.62 20.91 23.10
CA PHE A 217 4.20 20.93 22.79
C PHE A 217 3.59 19.54 22.86
N GLU A 218 2.27 19.47 22.99
CA GLU A 218 1.51 18.25 22.88
C GLU A 218 1.12 18.02 21.40
N PHE A 219 1.44 16.85 20.86
CA PHE A 219 1.07 16.48 19.50
C PHE A 219 -0.21 15.63 19.53
N LYS A 220 -1.35 16.19 19.09
CA LYS A 220 -2.65 15.52 18.97
C LYS A 220 -2.97 15.13 17.53
N GLY A 221 -2.22 15.66 16.58
CA GLY A 221 -2.35 15.36 15.16
C GLY A 221 -2.01 13.91 14.82
N SER A 222 -2.10 13.59 13.55
CA SER A 222 -1.78 12.28 12.98
C SER A 222 -0.70 12.38 11.91
N ALA A 223 0.03 11.28 11.67
CA ALA A 223 1.11 11.24 10.70
C ALA A 223 0.94 10.08 9.71
N ILE A 224 1.23 10.33 8.44
CA ILE A 224 1.27 9.32 7.38
C ILE A 224 2.66 9.34 6.76
N PHE A 225 3.31 8.18 6.70
CA PHE A 225 4.62 8.02 6.05
C PHE A 225 4.43 7.21 4.77
N ILE A 226 4.81 7.76 3.63
CA ILE A 226 4.80 7.07 2.35
C ILE A 226 6.25 6.84 1.94
N THR A 227 6.62 5.59 1.71
CA THR A 227 8.00 5.21 1.43
C THR A 227 8.11 4.08 0.42
N ASN A 228 9.26 3.98 -0.25
CA ASN A 228 9.62 2.85 -1.10
C ASN A 228 10.53 1.84 -0.35
N LEU A 229 10.90 2.14 0.90
CA LEU A 229 11.75 1.26 1.71
C LEU A 229 10.98 -0.03 2.07
N LYS A 230 11.66 -1.16 1.92
CA LYS A 230 11.19 -2.45 2.42
C LYS A 230 11.79 -2.70 3.80
N PHE A 231 10.95 -2.64 4.83
CA PHE A 231 11.38 -2.69 6.23
C PHE A 231 12.02 -4.04 6.57
N ASP A 232 11.45 -5.12 6.07
CA ASP A 232 11.96 -6.49 6.23
C ASP A 232 13.34 -6.73 5.59
N LYS A 233 13.66 -6.00 4.52
CA LYS A 233 14.93 -6.10 3.78
C LYS A 233 16.01 -5.13 4.25
N SER A 234 15.68 -4.18 5.11
CA SER A 234 16.62 -3.22 5.68
C SER A 234 17.60 -3.91 6.64
N LYS A 235 18.81 -3.36 6.77
CA LYS A 235 19.88 -3.93 7.62
C LYS A 235 20.49 -2.88 8.54
N GLY A 236 21.17 -3.32 9.60
CA GLY A 236 21.91 -2.47 10.52
C GLY A 236 21.03 -1.49 11.29
N LYS A 237 21.58 -0.33 11.63
CA LYS A 237 20.94 0.71 12.46
C LYS A 237 19.61 1.21 11.87
N ILE A 238 19.52 1.30 10.54
CA ILE A 238 18.26 1.70 9.85
C ILE A 238 17.13 0.72 10.16
N ARG A 239 17.41 -0.59 10.17
CA ARG A 239 16.40 -1.60 10.52
C ARG A 239 15.83 -1.40 11.92
N GLU A 240 16.70 -1.15 12.90
CA GLU A 240 16.28 -0.89 14.29
C GLU A 240 15.39 0.35 14.37
N HIS A 241 15.73 1.39 13.63
CA HIS A 241 14.94 2.61 13.54
C HIS A 241 13.57 2.37 12.94
N LEU A 242 13.51 1.65 11.83
CA LEU A 242 12.25 1.32 11.14
C LEU A 242 11.36 0.42 12.00
N MET A 243 11.92 -0.59 12.68
CA MET A 243 11.17 -1.45 13.62
C MET A 243 10.57 -0.65 14.79
N ALA A 244 11.31 0.35 15.30
CA ALA A 244 10.82 1.21 16.37
C ALA A 244 9.63 2.08 15.94
N LEU A 245 9.56 2.47 14.66
CA LEU A 245 8.42 3.20 14.09
C LEU A 245 7.26 2.26 13.74
N GLU A 246 7.57 1.11 13.15
CA GLU A 246 6.58 0.08 12.80
C GLU A 246 5.76 -0.35 14.02
N SER A 247 6.41 -0.50 15.18
CA SER A 247 5.72 -0.83 16.43
C SER A 247 4.74 0.25 16.93
N ARG A 248 4.79 1.46 16.36
CA ARG A 248 3.95 2.62 16.74
C ARG A 248 2.96 3.03 15.66
N CYS A 249 3.11 2.49 14.46
CA CYS A 249 2.31 2.82 13.29
C CYS A 249 1.54 1.59 12.79
N HIS A 250 0.40 1.81 12.16
CA HIS A 250 -0.19 0.78 11.33
C HIS A 250 0.59 0.68 10.02
N TYR A 251 0.86 -0.53 9.58
CA TYR A 251 1.64 -0.78 8.36
C TYR A 251 0.72 -1.23 7.22
N VAL A 252 0.70 -0.45 6.13
CA VAL A 252 -0.06 -0.75 4.92
C VAL A 252 0.93 -1.13 3.82
N ASP A 253 0.95 -2.41 3.48
CA ASP A 253 1.82 -2.95 2.43
C ASP A 253 1.09 -2.98 1.08
N LEU A 254 1.57 -2.17 0.14
CA LEU A 254 1.11 -2.11 -1.24
C LEU A 254 2.12 -2.72 -2.20
N THR A 255 2.90 -3.69 -1.73
CA THR A 255 3.89 -4.39 -2.56
C THR A 255 3.19 -5.09 -3.73
N ILE A 256 3.68 -4.82 -4.93
CA ILE A 256 3.31 -5.46 -6.18
C ILE A 256 4.61 -6.01 -6.75
N ASP A 257 4.79 -7.33 -6.70
CA ASP A 257 6.09 -7.95 -6.99
C ASP A 257 6.24 -8.38 -8.45
N THR A 258 5.18 -8.82 -9.11
CA THR A 258 5.25 -9.40 -10.45
C THR A 258 4.93 -8.37 -11.55
N GLU A 259 5.51 -8.55 -12.74
CA GLU A 259 5.16 -7.74 -13.92
C GLU A 259 3.68 -7.90 -14.30
N ARG A 260 3.12 -9.10 -14.13
CA ARG A 260 1.70 -9.38 -14.35
C ARG A 260 0.83 -8.51 -13.45
N GLU A 261 1.08 -8.49 -12.14
CA GLU A 261 0.32 -7.67 -11.19
C GLU A 261 0.45 -6.17 -11.49
N LYS A 262 1.67 -5.70 -11.84
CA LYS A 262 1.88 -4.30 -12.24
C LYS A 262 1.06 -3.94 -13.47
N MET A 263 1.03 -4.82 -14.48
CA MET A 263 0.27 -4.58 -15.70
C MET A 263 -1.23 -4.60 -15.45
N LEU A 264 -1.74 -5.54 -14.64
CA LEU A 264 -3.14 -5.58 -14.22
C LEU A 264 -3.54 -4.32 -13.44
N ARG A 265 -2.65 -3.83 -12.56
CA ARG A 265 -2.88 -2.56 -11.85
C ARG A 265 -2.92 -1.37 -12.80
N ILE A 266 -2.05 -1.31 -13.78
CA ILE A 266 -2.06 -0.27 -14.81
C ILE A 266 -3.39 -0.30 -15.57
N LYS A 267 -3.80 -1.46 -16.10
CA LYS A 267 -5.07 -1.63 -16.81
C LYS A 267 -6.25 -1.15 -15.96
N GLN A 268 -6.29 -1.56 -14.70
CA GLN A 268 -7.33 -1.14 -13.75
C GLN A 268 -7.39 0.37 -13.58
N ILE A 269 -6.26 1.02 -13.27
CA ILE A 269 -6.24 2.46 -12.97
C ILE A 269 -6.52 3.32 -14.21
N VAL A 270 -6.12 2.88 -15.40
CA VAL A 270 -6.47 3.54 -16.65
C VAL A 270 -7.97 3.40 -16.92
N SER A 271 -8.55 2.21 -16.73
CA SER A 271 -9.99 1.97 -16.82
C SER A 271 -10.79 2.79 -15.79
N ASP A 272 -10.24 3.01 -14.59
CA ASP A 272 -10.82 3.84 -13.53
C ASP A 272 -10.69 5.37 -13.82
N GLY A 273 -10.17 5.75 -15.00
CA GLY A 273 -10.17 7.12 -15.50
C GLY A 273 -8.89 7.91 -15.30
N MET A 274 -7.74 7.28 -15.07
CA MET A 274 -6.46 7.96 -14.88
C MET A 274 -6.10 8.93 -16.02
N LEU A 275 -6.49 8.61 -17.25
CA LEU A 275 -6.19 9.41 -18.45
C LEU A 275 -7.31 10.37 -18.83
N SER A 276 -8.39 10.50 -18.06
CA SER A 276 -9.56 11.33 -18.39
C SER A 276 -9.22 12.81 -18.60
N GLU A 277 -8.23 13.34 -17.89
CA GLU A 277 -7.79 14.75 -18.02
C GLU A 277 -7.13 15.03 -19.38
N TYR A 278 -6.60 14.01 -20.06
CA TYR A 278 -6.01 14.16 -21.38
C TYR A 278 -7.05 14.36 -22.48
N LYS A 279 -8.32 13.98 -22.22
CA LYS A 279 -9.44 14.05 -23.18
C LYS A 279 -9.16 13.30 -24.48
N PHE A 280 -8.44 12.19 -24.40
CA PHE A 280 -8.20 11.32 -25.54
C PHE A 280 -9.47 10.56 -25.95
N ALA A 281 -9.51 10.14 -27.22
CA ALA A 281 -10.46 9.12 -27.64
C ALA A 281 -10.16 7.78 -26.93
N GLU A 282 -11.19 6.95 -26.76
CA GLU A 282 -11.08 5.70 -25.97
C GLU A 282 -10.08 4.73 -26.63
N GLU A 283 -10.01 4.74 -27.96
CA GLU A 283 -9.07 3.96 -28.75
C GLU A 283 -7.62 4.25 -28.37
N LEU A 284 -7.28 5.54 -28.18
CA LEU A 284 -5.91 5.93 -27.82
C LEU A 284 -5.53 5.50 -26.39
N HIS A 285 -6.51 5.42 -25.48
CA HIS A 285 -6.26 4.82 -24.16
C HIS A 285 -5.82 3.36 -24.29
N GLN A 286 -6.51 2.59 -25.16
CA GLN A 286 -6.18 1.19 -25.40
C GLN A 286 -4.82 1.06 -26.10
N GLU A 287 -4.53 1.88 -27.11
CA GLU A 287 -3.23 1.87 -27.80
C GLU A 287 -2.06 2.12 -26.84
N ILE A 288 -2.21 3.07 -25.91
CA ILE A 288 -1.19 3.35 -24.86
C ILE A 288 -0.99 2.12 -23.98
N ILE A 289 -2.07 1.47 -23.55
CA ILE A 289 -2.00 0.26 -22.72
C ILE A 289 -1.32 -0.87 -23.49
N ASP A 290 -1.71 -1.10 -24.73
CA ASP A 290 -1.16 -2.16 -25.59
C ASP A 290 0.33 -1.93 -25.87
N PHE A 291 0.74 -0.69 -26.15
CA PHE A 291 2.14 -0.34 -26.28
C PHE A 291 2.96 -0.69 -25.04
N ILE A 292 2.42 -0.38 -23.84
CA ILE A 292 3.08 -0.67 -22.57
C ILE A 292 3.14 -2.19 -22.32
N ASP A 293 2.05 -2.93 -22.58
CA ASP A 293 1.96 -4.38 -22.35
C ASP A 293 2.90 -5.15 -23.29
N ILE A 294 2.93 -4.80 -24.57
CA ILE A 294 3.83 -5.42 -25.57
C ILE A 294 5.30 -5.16 -25.18
N ASN A 295 5.61 -3.99 -24.69
CA ASN A 295 6.98 -3.57 -24.43
C ASN A 295 7.41 -3.69 -22.96
N LYS A 296 6.60 -4.28 -22.08
CA LYS A 296 6.81 -4.29 -20.61
C LYS A 296 8.20 -4.74 -20.18
N ALA A 297 8.77 -5.75 -20.80
CA ALA A 297 10.11 -6.26 -20.48
C ALA A 297 11.24 -5.29 -20.88
N ARG A 298 11.00 -4.45 -21.88
CA ARG A 298 11.95 -3.47 -22.40
C ARG A 298 11.83 -2.11 -21.73
N LEU A 299 10.75 -1.82 -21.01
CA LEU A 299 10.57 -0.55 -20.29
C LEU A 299 11.62 -0.38 -19.19
N ARG A 300 12.07 0.86 -18.98
CA ARG A 300 12.95 1.22 -17.84
C ARG A 300 12.23 0.98 -16.51
N GLU A 301 10.92 1.24 -16.48
CA GLU A 301 10.06 1.08 -15.32
C GLU A 301 8.64 0.73 -15.81
N LEU A 302 8.06 -0.34 -15.26
CA LEU A 302 6.66 -0.69 -15.45
C LEU A 302 5.85 -0.10 -14.28
N SER A 303 5.25 1.08 -14.49
CA SER A 303 4.54 1.83 -13.46
C SER A 303 3.51 2.80 -14.04
N LEU A 304 2.64 3.34 -13.19
CA LEU A 304 1.69 4.40 -13.58
C LEU A 304 2.40 5.67 -14.07
N ARG A 305 3.63 5.95 -13.59
CA ARG A 305 4.43 7.08 -14.10
C ARG A 305 4.82 6.90 -15.56
N THR A 306 5.08 5.66 -15.97
CA THR A 306 5.36 5.37 -17.39
C THR A 306 4.14 5.58 -18.26
N VAL A 307 2.95 5.22 -17.78
CA VAL A 307 1.68 5.51 -18.48
C VAL A 307 1.53 7.01 -18.73
N LEU A 308 1.72 7.84 -17.69
CA LEU A 308 1.64 9.31 -17.84
C LEU A 308 2.68 9.86 -18.82
N LYS A 309 3.94 9.37 -18.76
CA LYS A 309 4.97 9.78 -19.73
C LYS A 309 4.59 9.46 -21.17
N VAL A 310 4.02 8.29 -21.40
CA VAL A 310 3.56 7.90 -22.77
C VAL A 310 2.36 8.74 -23.18
N ALA A 311 1.41 9.00 -22.27
CA ALA A 311 0.27 9.87 -22.53
C ALA A 311 0.70 11.32 -22.83
N ASP A 312 1.69 11.85 -22.12
CA ASP A 312 2.27 13.17 -22.43
C ASP A 312 2.83 13.23 -23.85
N LEU A 313 3.53 12.16 -24.28
CA LEU A 313 4.05 12.07 -25.65
C LEU A 313 2.93 11.95 -26.69
N ALA A 314 1.90 11.15 -26.41
CA ALA A 314 0.74 11.00 -27.28
C ALA A 314 0.00 12.35 -27.46
N LYS A 315 -0.11 13.14 -26.40
CA LYS A 315 -0.69 14.49 -26.46
C LYS A 315 0.20 15.47 -27.22
N ALA A 316 1.51 15.44 -27.00
CA ALA A 316 2.44 16.39 -27.59
C ALA A 316 2.79 16.06 -29.06
N PHE A 317 2.79 14.77 -29.40
CA PHE A 317 3.26 14.25 -30.70
C PHE A 317 2.33 13.18 -31.29
N PRO A 318 1.05 13.47 -31.60
CA PRO A 318 0.05 12.47 -31.95
C PRO A 318 0.47 11.49 -33.05
N MET A 319 1.21 11.99 -34.06
CA MET A 319 1.61 11.19 -35.25
C MET A 319 2.89 10.36 -35.06
N LYS A 320 3.62 10.52 -33.96
CA LYS A 320 4.93 9.86 -33.77
C LYS A 320 5.21 9.52 -32.29
N TRP A 321 4.18 9.47 -31.44
CA TRP A 321 4.34 9.25 -30.02
C TRP A 321 4.99 7.91 -29.69
N GLU A 322 4.69 6.85 -30.47
CA GLU A 322 5.29 5.51 -30.27
C GLU A 322 6.80 5.57 -30.44
N ALA A 323 7.30 6.13 -31.56
CA ALA A 323 8.73 6.27 -31.80
C ALA A 323 9.41 7.15 -30.71
N MET A 324 8.72 8.18 -30.24
CA MET A 324 9.22 9.00 -29.13
C MET A 324 9.26 8.22 -27.81
N ALA A 325 8.24 7.42 -27.53
CA ALA A 325 8.18 6.56 -26.35
C ALA A 325 9.27 5.48 -26.38
N GLU A 326 9.50 4.82 -27.54
CA GLU A 326 10.59 3.85 -27.68
C GLU A 326 11.96 4.45 -27.31
N ASN A 327 12.23 5.68 -27.71
CA ASN A 327 13.49 6.35 -27.43
C ASN A 327 13.62 6.89 -26.01
N THR A 328 12.52 7.15 -25.31
CA THR A 328 12.55 7.83 -24.01
C THR A 328 12.27 6.92 -22.80
N VAL A 329 11.35 5.95 -22.92
CA VAL A 329 10.93 5.11 -21.80
C VAL A 329 11.49 3.69 -21.85
N MET A 330 12.10 3.27 -22.95
CA MET A 330 12.70 1.93 -23.07
C MET A 330 14.18 1.89 -22.66
N LYS A 331 14.62 0.72 -22.22
CA LYS A 331 16.05 0.40 -22.06
C LYS A 331 16.70 0.35 -23.44
N ARG A 332 17.93 0.83 -23.51
CA ARG A 332 18.79 0.66 -24.70
C ARG A 332 19.43 -0.71 -24.66
#